data_7369acee92c5cb54ba394d27bf73916c
#
_entry.id   7369acee92c5cb54ba394d27bf73916c
#
_cell.length_a   1.000
_cell.length_b   1.000
_cell.length_c   1.000
_cell.angle_alpha   90.00
_cell.angle_beta   90.00
_cell.angle_gamma   90.00
#
_symmetry.space_group_name_H-M   'P 1'
#
loop_
_entity.id
_entity.type
_entity.pdbx_description
1 polymer ?
#
loop_
_entity_poly.entity_id
_entity_poly.type
_entity_poly.pdbx_seq_one_letter_code
_entity_poly.pdbx_strand_id
1 'polypeptide(L)'
;MFRPLLTLVRRVSSPALILLATALGGCASDEFTLEADLPGDFQLAGDAEYTQSAGDSCQGATGHNLRHRLFNTPGHAARPQRVSFQVPLSTRAEGCDLQLSRIRIQLDGESTVHPNDAVQPDLAFAILTFREQLPASVWEPPSKGAIIFDGQCRWLLPPTGAGTAVERRLQCSASDLQGRWFDATPGGTLRRSDLAGRTVRLTIGSAPDVPATVTASGQ
;
A
#
# COMPACT_ATOMS: atom_id res chain seq x y z
N MET A 1 -70.70 -6.03 63.43
CA MET A 1 -69.49 -6.86 63.33
C MET A 1 -68.98 -6.81 61.90
N PHE A 2 -68.12 -5.90 61.61
CA PHE A 2 -67.40 -5.87 60.36
C PHE A 2 -65.98 -5.36 60.63
N ARG A 3 -64.97 -6.22 60.36
CA ARG A 3 -63.56 -5.87 60.44
C ARG A 3 -63.11 -5.32 59.08
N PRO A 4 -62.33 -4.20 59.02
CA PRO A 4 -61.75 -3.79 57.83
C PRO A 4 -60.35 -4.46 57.65
N LEU A 5 -60.13 -5.01 56.45
CA LEU A 5 -58.83 -5.55 55.98
C LEU A 5 -57.88 -4.40 55.63
N LEU A 6 -56.76 -4.35 56.33
CA LEU A 6 -55.62 -3.49 55.97
C LEU A 6 -54.87 -4.09 54.76
N THR A 7 -54.95 -3.41 53.67
CA THR A 7 -54.12 -3.71 52.47
C THR A 7 -52.74 -3.10 52.60
N LEU A 8 -51.78 -3.94 52.79
CA LEU A 8 -50.32 -3.56 52.85
C LEU A 8 -49.78 -3.33 51.42
N VAL A 9 -49.60 -2.05 51.05
CA VAL A 9 -48.99 -1.70 49.77
C VAL A 9 -47.46 -1.82 49.91
N ARG A 10 -46.95 -2.90 49.32
CA ARG A 10 -45.51 -3.18 49.21
C ARG A 10 -44.88 -2.30 48.12
N ARG A 11 -44.13 -1.27 48.54
CA ARG A 11 -43.32 -0.47 47.62
C ARG A 11 -42.21 -1.32 47.04
N VAL A 12 -42.27 -1.59 45.75
CA VAL A 12 -41.20 -2.20 44.97
C VAL A 12 -40.23 -1.12 44.62
N SER A 13 -39.10 -1.12 45.28
CA SER A 13 -37.94 -0.27 44.93
C SER A 13 -37.32 -0.82 43.65
N SER A 14 -37.49 -0.11 42.55
CA SER A 14 -36.77 -0.39 41.28
C SER A 14 -35.30 -0.12 41.46
N PRO A 15 -34.40 -1.09 41.23
CA PRO A 15 -32.97 -0.80 41.12
C PRO A 15 -32.74 -0.01 39.83
N ALA A 16 -32.16 1.18 39.99
CA ALA A 16 -31.69 1.98 38.88
C ALA A 16 -30.59 1.19 38.15
N LEU A 17 -30.87 0.75 36.93
CA LEU A 17 -29.93 0.14 36.02
C LEU A 17 -28.98 1.24 35.54
N ILE A 18 -27.83 1.37 36.19
CA ILE A 18 -26.72 2.21 35.72
C ILE A 18 -26.16 1.50 34.50
N LEU A 19 -26.59 1.92 33.31
CA LEU A 19 -25.96 1.59 32.05
C LEU A 19 -24.56 2.23 32.03
N LEU A 20 -23.57 1.44 32.39
CA LEU A 20 -22.15 1.76 32.17
C LEU A 20 -21.93 1.71 30.66
N ALA A 21 -22.11 2.85 29.99
CA ALA A 21 -21.65 3.04 28.63
C ALA A 21 -20.11 2.99 28.63
N THR A 22 -19.55 1.78 28.50
CA THR A 22 -18.15 1.63 28.14
C THR A 22 -17.98 2.26 26.78
N ALA A 23 -17.49 3.51 26.77
CA ALA A 23 -16.95 4.11 25.58
C ALA A 23 -15.79 3.21 25.13
N LEU A 24 -16.07 2.34 24.15
CA LEU A 24 -15.05 1.69 23.34
C LEU A 24 -14.35 2.82 22.57
N GLY A 25 -13.43 3.50 23.23
CA GLY A 25 -12.43 4.32 22.60
C GLY A 25 -11.64 3.37 21.71
N GLY A 26 -12.08 3.20 20.46
CA GLY A 26 -11.27 2.54 19.46
C GLY A 26 -9.95 3.28 19.44
N CYS A 27 -8.87 2.64 19.87
CA CYS A 27 -7.53 3.10 19.55
C CYS A 27 -7.52 3.24 18.03
N ALA A 28 -7.46 4.48 17.54
CA ALA A 28 -7.23 4.72 16.13
C ALA A 28 -5.93 3.96 15.82
N SER A 29 -6.02 2.91 15.00
CA SER A 29 -4.84 2.15 14.62
C SER A 29 -3.92 3.10 13.88
N ASP A 30 -2.68 3.23 14.34
CA ASP A 30 -1.63 4.00 13.65
C ASP A 30 -1.15 3.24 12.42
N GLU A 31 -2.10 2.84 11.58
CA GLU A 31 -1.89 2.07 10.36
C GLU A 31 -2.86 2.48 9.25
N PHE A 32 -2.52 2.17 8.03
CA PHE A 32 -3.40 2.31 6.87
C PHE A 32 -3.47 0.99 6.10
N THR A 33 -4.49 0.88 5.25
CA THR A 33 -4.65 -0.25 4.35
C THR A 33 -4.01 0.08 3.01
N LEU A 34 -2.98 -0.68 2.61
CA LEU A 34 -2.44 -0.66 1.26
C LEU A 34 -3.15 -1.72 0.44
N GLU A 35 -3.87 -1.31 -0.60
CA GLU A 35 -4.47 -2.22 -1.58
C GLU A 35 -3.72 -2.12 -2.90
N ALA A 36 -3.64 -3.24 -3.61
CA ALA A 36 -3.19 -3.26 -4.99
C ALA A 36 -4.15 -4.09 -5.85
N ASP A 37 -4.64 -3.48 -6.93
CA ASP A 37 -5.35 -4.16 -8.01
C ASP A 37 -4.32 -4.59 -9.04
N LEU A 38 -4.15 -5.89 -9.20
CA LEU A 38 -3.14 -6.48 -10.08
C LEU A 38 -3.81 -7.16 -11.26
N PRO A 39 -3.24 -7.07 -12.47
CA PRO A 39 -3.63 -7.92 -13.60
C PRO A 39 -3.46 -9.41 -13.28
N GLY A 40 -4.04 -10.29 -14.07
CA GLY A 40 -3.70 -11.71 -14.02
C GLY A 40 -2.22 -11.94 -14.33
N ASP A 41 -1.67 -13.01 -13.79
CA ASP A 41 -0.27 -13.41 -13.93
C ASP A 41 0.76 -12.45 -13.32
N PHE A 42 0.30 -11.57 -12.41
CA PHE A 42 1.14 -10.68 -11.63
C PHE A 42 1.17 -11.07 -10.16
N GLN A 43 2.34 -10.93 -9.56
CA GLN A 43 2.53 -10.94 -8.12
C GLN A 43 3.15 -9.63 -7.65
N LEU A 44 3.03 -9.37 -6.35
CA LEU A 44 3.55 -8.18 -5.70
C LEU A 44 4.39 -8.58 -4.50
N ALA A 45 5.56 -7.99 -4.39
CA ALA A 45 6.34 -7.93 -3.16
C ALA A 45 6.52 -6.48 -2.74
N GLY A 46 6.37 -6.19 -1.46
CA GLY A 46 6.52 -4.84 -0.92
C GLY A 46 7.53 -4.80 0.21
N ASP A 47 8.24 -3.69 0.27
CA ASP A 47 9.22 -3.36 1.31
C ASP A 47 8.87 -1.98 1.88
N ALA A 48 8.36 -1.98 3.11
CA ALA A 48 8.08 -0.76 3.86
C ALA A 48 9.31 -0.37 4.68
N GLU A 49 9.86 0.79 4.38
CA GLU A 49 11.04 1.35 5.03
C GLU A 49 10.61 2.35 6.11
N TYR A 50 11.13 2.16 7.32
CA TYR A 50 10.89 3.03 8.47
C TYR A 50 12.20 3.71 8.86
N THR A 51 12.16 5.02 9.01
CA THR A 51 13.32 5.84 9.37
C THR A 51 13.03 6.67 10.60
N GLN A 52 14.06 7.09 11.29
CA GLN A 52 13.95 7.99 12.41
C GLN A 52 13.44 9.36 11.97
N SER A 53 12.58 9.98 12.78
CA SER A 53 12.14 11.35 12.54
C SER A 53 13.30 12.33 12.71
N ALA A 54 13.31 13.38 11.88
CA ALA A 54 14.31 14.44 12.02
C ALA A 54 14.16 15.13 13.38
N GLY A 55 15.23 15.13 14.16
CA GLY A 55 15.26 15.76 15.49
C GLY A 55 15.19 14.78 16.66
N ASP A 56 14.83 13.52 16.47
CA ASP A 56 14.88 12.52 17.52
C ASP A 56 16.31 11.98 17.67
N SER A 57 16.90 12.20 18.82
CA SER A 57 18.20 11.61 19.15
C SER A 57 18.00 10.25 19.81
N CYS A 58 17.94 9.20 19.02
CA CYS A 58 18.07 7.84 19.56
C CYS A 58 19.55 7.59 19.94
N GLN A 59 19.83 7.65 21.23
CA GLN A 59 21.16 7.29 21.73
C GLN A 59 21.30 5.78 21.67
N GLY A 60 22.08 5.27 20.74
CA GLY A 60 22.46 3.85 20.70
C GLY A 60 22.71 3.22 19.34
N ALA A 61 22.36 3.87 18.25
CA ALA A 61 22.59 3.28 16.94
C ALA A 61 23.68 4.02 16.16
N THR A 62 24.80 3.35 16.01
CA THR A 62 25.82 3.71 15.02
C THR A 62 25.28 3.35 13.63
N GLY A 63 24.66 4.30 12.96
CA GLY A 63 24.15 4.09 11.62
C GLY A 63 22.62 4.19 11.61
N HIS A 64 22.08 4.72 10.53
CA HIS A 64 20.70 5.00 10.30
C HIS A 64 19.78 3.88 10.82
N ASN A 65 18.95 4.17 11.80
CA ASN A 65 17.91 3.27 12.28
C ASN A 65 16.91 3.08 11.14
N LEU A 66 17.19 2.12 10.31
CA LEU A 66 16.35 1.71 9.19
C LEU A 66 15.77 0.35 9.52
N ARG A 67 14.44 0.27 9.49
CA ARG A 67 13.75 -1.00 9.62
C ARG A 67 12.94 -1.28 8.38
N HIS A 68 12.97 -2.51 7.93
CA HIS A 68 12.20 -3.00 6.81
C HIS A 68 11.09 -3.92 7.28
N ARG A 69 9.92 -3.80 6.66
CA ARG A 69 8.82 -4.75 6.79
C ARG A 69 8.43 -5.24 5.41
N LEU A 70 8.64 -6.53 5.20
CA LEU A 70 8.32 -7.18 3.93
C LEU A 70 6.90 -7.71 3.94
N PHE A 71 6.23 -7.63 2.81
CA PHE A 71 4.94 -8.25 2.55
C PHE A 71 4.88 -8.69 1.09
N ASN A 72 4.16 -9.76 0.79
CA ASN A 72 4.07 -10.30 -0.57
C ASN A 72 2.74 -11.01 -0.79
N THR A 73 2.37 -11.15 -2.06
CA THR A 73 1.31 -12.05 -2.47
C THR A 73 1.79 -13.51 -2.40
N PRO A 74 0.90 -14.48 -2.23
CA PRO A 74 1.29 -15.89 -2.15
C PRO A 74 1.80 -16.47 -3.48
N GLY A 75 1.77 -15.73 -4.57
CA GLY A 75 2.21 -16.14 -5.91
C GLY A 75 1.45 -15.44 -7.01
N HIS A 76 1.68 -15.87 -8.25
CA HIS A 76 0.95 -15.38 -9.42
C HIS A 76 -0.47 -15.96 -9.43
N ALA A 77 -1.46 -15.12 -9.67
CA ALA A 77 -2.85 -15.52 -9.84
C ALA A 77 -3.21 -15.43 -11.32
N ALA A 78 -3.79 -16.49 -11.88
CA ALA A 78 -4.21 -16.52 -13.30
C ALA A 78 -5.31 -15.49 -13.65
N ARG A 79 -5.90 -14.84 -12.66
CA ARG A 79 -6.96 -13.83 -12.86
C ARG A 79 -6.60 -12.55 -12.13
N PRO A 80 -7.11 -11.40 -12.60
CA PRO A 80 -6.97 -10.15 -11.86
C PRO A 80 -7.41 -10.31 -10.41
N GLN A 81 -6.63 -9.76 -9.51
CA GLN A 81 -6.85 -9.86 -8.07
C GLN A 81 -6.62 -8.55 -7.35
N ARG A 82 -7.32 -8.36 -6.25
CA ARG A 82 -7.01 -7.33 -5.26
C ARG A 82 -6.32 -7.96 -4.07
N VAL A 83 -5.20 -7.39 -3.69
CA VAL A 83 -4.48 -7.75 -2.47
C VAL A 83 -4.52 -6.59 -1.49
N SER A 84 -4.44 -6.90 -0.19
CA SER A 84 -4.57 -5.90 0.87
C SER A 84 -3.60 -6.20 2.00
N PHE A 85 -2.93 -5.15 2.49
CA PHE A 85 -1.95 -5.23 3.57
C PHE A 85 -2.23 -4.12 4.59
N GLN A 86 -2.12 -4.46 5.88
CA GLN A 86 -2.13 -3.47 6.95
C GLN A 86 -0.69 -2.99 7.18
N VAL A 87 -0.49 -1.69 7.01
CA VAL A 87 0.85 -1.08 7.09
C VAL A 87 0.87 -0.06 8.23
N PRO A 88 1.62 -0.31 9.30
CA PRO A 88 1.81 0.67 10.36
C PRO A 88 2.49 1.94 9.86
N LEU A 89 2.03 3.10 10.34
CA LEU A 89 2.64 4.40 10.04
C LEU A 89 3.91 4.63 10.87
N SER A 90 4.01 3.92 11.99
CA SER A 90 5.16 3.95 12.87
C SER A 90 5.53 2.55 13.37
N THR A 91 6.74 2.40 13.83
CA THR A 91 7.22 1.17 14.48
C THR A 91 8.30 1.51 15.49
N ARG A 92 8.54 0.62 16.44
CA ARG A 92 9.60 0.79 17.42
C ARG A 92 10.71 -0.25 17.22
N ALA A 93 11.95 0.21 17.17
CA ALA A 93 13.11 -0.64 17.08
C ALA A 93 14.25 -0.09 17.95
N GLU A 94 14.87 -0.95 18.73
CA GLU A 94 16.03 -0.59 19.59
C GLU A 94 15.77 0.62 20.50
N GLY A 95 14.53 0.76 20.97
CA GLY A 95 14.12 1.89 21.81
C GLY A 95 13.80 3.19 21.04
N CYS A 96 13.92 3.19 19.72
CA CYS A 96 13.64 4.32 18.86
C CYS A 96 12.28 4.20 18.20
N ASP A 97 11.55 5.32 18.13
CA ASP A 97 10.32 5.42 17.34
C ASP A 97 10.70 5.76 15.90
N LEU A 98 10.34 4.87 14.98
CA LEU A 98 10.61 5.00 13.57
C LEU A 98 9.31 5.27 12.81
N GLN A 99 9.38 6.14 11.82
CA GLN A 99 8.25 6.55 11.00
C GLN A 99 8.36 5.96 9.59
N LEU A 100 7.24 5.53 9.05
CA LEU A 100 7.17 5.06 7.66
C LEU A 100 7.62 6.17 6.72
N SER A 101 8.66 5.92 5.94
CA SER A 101 9.25 6.88 5.00
C SER A 101 8.98 6.54 3.54
N ARG A 102 8.96 5.25 3.22
CA ARG A 102 8.75 4.77 1.85
C ARG A 102 8.21 3.35 1.83
N ILE A 103 7.43 3.03 0.80
CA ILE A 103 7.15 1.66 0.40
C ILE A 103 7.65 1.49 -1.03
N ARG A 104 8.54 0.54 -1.23
CA ARG A 104 8.91 0.06 -2.55
C ARG A 104 8.08 -1.17 -2.86
N ILE A 105 7.36 -1.13 -3.95
CA ILE A 105 6.53 -2.23 -4.44
C ILE A 105 7.21 -2.78 -5.67
N GLN A 106 7.56 -4.04 -5.64
CA GLN A 106 8.09 -4.78 -6.76
C GLN A 106 6.93 -5.53 -7.40
N LEU A 107 6.78 -5.36 -8.69
CA LEU A 107 5.80 -6.05 -9.51
C LEU A 107 6.56 -7.06 -10.36
N ASP A 108 6.15 -8.30 -10.28
CA ASP A 108 6.70 -9.40 -11.05
C ASP A 108 5.56 -9.99 -11.88
N GLY A 109 5.77 -10.06 -13.19
CA GLY A 109 4.80 -10.59 -14.14
C GLY A 109 5.28 -11.91 -14.72
N GLU A 110 4.45 -12.94 -14.66
CA GLU A 110 4.72 -14.19 -15.35
C GLU A 110 4.26 -14.09 -16.81
N SER A 111 5.16 -14.40 -17.72
CA SER A 111 4.81 -14.45 -19.12
C SER A 111 4.32 -15.83 -19.52
N THR A 112 3.05 -15.90 -19.89
CA THR A 112 2.42 -17.12 -20.39
C THR A 112 2.86 -17.51 -21.81
N VAL A 113 3.52 -16.58 -22.54
CA VAL A 113 3.83 -16.78 -23.97
C VAL A 113 5.10 -17.62 -24.18
N HIS A 114 6.04 -17.61 -23.23
CA HIS A 114 7.29 -18.36 -23.32
C HIS A 114 7.74 -18.90 -21.96
N PRO A 115 7.12 -19.95 -21.44
CA PRO A 115 7.42 -20.48 -20.10
C PRO A 115 8.80 -21.12 -19.97
N ASN A 116 9.54 -21.32 -21.07
CA ASN A 116 10.84 -21.99 -21.10
C ASN A 116 12.03 -21.06 -21.27
N ASP A 117 11.82 -19.75 -21.45
CA ASP A 117 12.93 -18.82 -21.48
C ASP A 117 13.50 -18.68 -20.06
N ALA A 118 14.79 -18.95 -19.91
CA ALA A 118 15.50 -18.77 -18.62
C ALA A 118 15.46 -17.29 -18.24
N VAL A 119 14.46 -16.92 -17.47
CA VAL A 119 14.07 -15.53 -17.26
C VAL A 119 14.67 -15.04 -15.96
N GLN A 120 15.44 -13.97 -16.02
CA GLN A 120 15.50 -13.06 -14.89
C GLN A 120 14.07 -12.56 -14.64
N PRO A 121 13.61 -12.52 -13.39
CA PRO A 121 12.28 -12.03 -13.10
C PRO A 121 12.12 -10.64 -13.70
N ASP A 122 11.15 -10.47 -14.58
CA ASP A 122 10.84 -9.21 -15.21
C ASP A 122 10.18 -8.28 -14.18
N LEU A 123 11.02 -7.51 -13.51
CA LEU A 123 10.64 -6.70 -12.37
C LEU A 123 10.38 -5.25 -12.78
N ALA A 124 9.22 -4.76 -12.38
CA ALA A 124 8.94 -3.34 -12.38
C ALA A 124 8.70 -2.84 -10.96
N PHE A 125 8.67 -1.54 -10.78
CA PHE A 125 8.52 -0.95 -9.46
C PHE A 125 7.42 0.10 -9.44
N ALA A 126 6.75 0.18 -8.27
CA ALA A 126 5.94 1.31 -7.85
C ALA A 126 6.49 1.83 -6.51
N ILE A 127 6.37 3.12 -6.26
CA ILE A 127 6.95 3.75 -5.07
C ILE A 127 5.93 4.67 -4.42
N LEU A 128 5.68 4.45 -3.13
CA LEU A 128 4.96 5.39 -2.27
C LEU A 128 5.94 6.03 -1.30
N THR A 129 5.95 7.35 -1.23
CA THR A 129 6.79 8.13 -0.32
C THR A 129 5.92 8.82 0.72
N PHE A 130 6.33 8.82 1.98
CA PHE A 130 5.57 9.39 3.08
C PHE A 130 6.37 10.52 3.73
N ARG A 131 5.72 11.66 3.93
CA ARG A 131 6.34 12.86 4.49
C ARG A 131 5.42 13.50 5.53
N GLU A 132 5.97 14.29 6.43
CA GLU A 132 5.19 15.11 7.37
C GLU A 132 4.52 16.29 6.64
N GLN A 133 5.24 16.87 5.70
CA GLN A 133 4.76 18.00 4.89
C GLN A 133 4.92 17.66 3.41
N LEU A 134 3.90 17.96 2.64
CA LEU A 134 3.96 17.81 1.19
C LEU A 134 4.64 19.05 0.59
N PRO A 135 5.54 18.86 -0.39
CA PRO A 135 5.98 19.97 -1.23
C PRO A 135 4.80 20.66 -1.92
N ALA A 136 4.83 21.96 -2.08
CA ALA A 136 3.74 22.73 -2.70
C ALA A 136 3.36 22.29 -4.12
N SER A 137 4.27 21.61 -4.80
CA SER A 137 4.06 21.04 -6.15
C SER A 137 3.39 19.66 -6.16
N VAL A 138 3.17 19.05 -5.00
CA VAL A 138 2.58 17.71 -4.93
C VAL A 138 1.07 17.85 -4.83
N TRP A 139 0.38 17.04 -5.63
CA TRP A 139 -1.07 16.93 -5.57
C TRP A 139 -1.54 16.50 -4.18
N GLU A 140 -2.48 17.25 -3.61
CA GLU A 140 -3.11 16.85 -2.35
C GLU A 140 -4.22 15.83 -2.61
N PRO A 141 -4.15 14.66 -1.96
CA PRO A 141 -5.19 13.67 -2.12
C PRO A 141 -6.51 14.14 -1.48
N PRO A 142 -7.65 13.62 -1.94
CA PRO A 142 -8.94 13.95 -1.35
C PRO A 142 -8.95 13.64 0.15
N SER A 143 -9.60 14.50 0.93
CA SER A 143 -9.66 14.36 2.39
C SER A 143 -10.46 13.14 2.88
N LYS A 144 -11.29 12.56 2.01
CA LYS A 144 -12.15 11.39 2.31
C LYS A 144 -12.03 10.34 1.22
N GLY A 145 -12.30 9.07 1.60
CA GLY A 145 -12.25 7.93 0.70
C GLY A 145 -10.85 7.35 0.50
N ALA A 146 -10.74 6.42 -0.43
CA ALA A 146 -9.47 5.83 -0.81
C ALA A 146 -8.63 6.81 -1.64
N ILE A 147 -7.32 6.80 -1.42
CA ILE A 147 -6.35 7.52 -2.25
C ILE A 147 -5.92 6.56 -3.35
N ILE A 148 -6.12 6.92 -4.60
CA ILE A 148 -5.89 6.02 -5.73
C ILE A 148 -4.73 6.55 -6.56
N PHE A 149 -3.81 5.66 -6.88
CA PHE A 149 -2.72 5.86 -7.83
C PHE A 149 -2.88 4.86 -8.97
N ASP A 150 -2.93 5.35 -10.18
CA ASP A 150 -3.08 4.52 -11.37
C ASP A 150 -1.74 4.31 -12.04
N GLY A 151 -1.50 3.08 -12.49
CA GLY A 151 -0.34 2.68 -13.25
C GLY A 151 -0.69 1.63 -14.29
N GLN A 152 0.17 1.48 -15.27
CA GLN A 152 0.06 0.45 -16.30
C GLN A 152 1.39 -0.24 -16.51
N CYS A 153 1.36 -1.53 -16.72
CA CYS A 153 2.51 -2.34 -17.09
C CYS A 153 2.34 -2.90 -18.50
N ARG A 154 3.43 -3.00 -19.23
CA ARG A 154 3.50 -3.63 -20.56
C ARG A 154 4.80 -4.37 -20.73
N TRP A 155 4.82 -5.33 -21.62
CA TRP A 155 6.04 -6.00 -22.02
C TRP A 155 6.73 -5.23 -23.15
N LEU A 156 8.01 -4.98 -22.98
CA LEU A 156 8.88 -4.55 -24.05
C LEU A 156 9.43 -5.80 -24.73
N LEU A 157 9.01 -6.01 -25.97
CA LEU A 157 9.44 -7.15 -26.77
C LEU A 157 10.80 -6.86 -27.41
N PRO A 158 11.67 -7.87 -27.58
CA PRO A 158 12.93 -7.70 -28.28
C PRO A 158 12.71 -7.21 -29.71
N PRO A 159 13.65 -6.45 -30.30
CA PRO A 159 13.58 -6.05 -31.69
C PRO A 159 13.58 -7.31 -32.58
N THR A 160 12.71 -7.33 -33.57
CA THR A 160 12.64 -8.44 -34.57
C THR A 160 13.98 -8.58 -35.28
N GLY A 161 14.63 -9.74 -35.21
CA GLY A 161 15.90 -10.01 -35.89
C GLY A 161 17.15 -10.05 -35.00
N ALA A 162 17.04 -9.77 -33.72
CA ALA A 162 18.11 -10.02 -32.78
C ALA A 162 18.29 -11.53 -32.57
N GLY A 163 19.29 -12.12 -33.21
CA GLY A 163 19.58 -13.56 -33.16
C GLY A 163 20.14 -14.09 -31.83
N THR A 164 20.01 -13.35 -30.77
CA THR A 164 20.39 -13.73 -29.39
C THR A 164 19.15 -13.69 -28.51
N ALA A 165 19.09 -14.52 -27.49
CA ALA A 165 18.02 -14.50 -26.49
C ALA A 165 17.89 -13.10 -25.91
N VAL A 166 17.05 -12.29 -26.49
CA VAL A 166 16.79 -10.92 -26.04
C VAL A 166 15.69 -11.01 -25.00
N GLU A 167 16.04 -10.60 -23.80
CA GLU A 167 15.14 -10.60 -22.65
C GLU A 167 13.96 -9.65 -22.92
N ARG A 168 12.75 -10.16 -22.68
CA ARG A 168 11.59 -9.30 -22.54
C ARG A 168 11.73 -8.52 -21.24
N ARG A 169 11.24 -7.32 -21.25
CA ARG A 169 11.34 -6.44 -20.07
C ARG A 169 9.97 -5.94 -19.68
N LEU A 170 9.63 -6.09 -18.42
CA LEU A 170 8.43 -5.49 -17.86
C LEU A 170 8.70 -3.99 -17.57
N GLN A 171 7.86 -3.15 -18.13
CA GLN A 171 7.88 -1.71 -17.88
C GLN A 171 6.55 -1.28 -17.27
N CYS A 172 6.58 -0.68 -16.07
CA CYS A 172 5.43 -0.03 -15.47
C CYS A 172 5.64 1.47 -15.39
N SER A 173 4.61 2.23 -15.69
CA SER A 173 4.59 3.70 -15.58
C SER A 173 3.28 4.18 -14.98
N ALA A 174 3.31 5.37 -14.38
CA ALA A 174 2.10 6.02 -13.91
C ALA A 174 1.14 6.30 -15.08
N SER A 175 -0.14 6.24 -14.82
CA SER A 175 -1.16 6.57 -15.80
C SER A 175 -2.24 7.46 -15.19
N ASP A 176 -2.95 8.21 -16.03
CA ASP A 176 -4.14 8.93 -15.61
C ASP A 176 -5.40 8.03 -15.69
N LEU A 177 -6.53 8.56 -15.25
CA LEU A 177 -7.82 7.86 -15.28
C LEU A 177 -8.26 7.45 -16.71
N GLN A 178 -7.65 8.02 -17.74
CA GLN A 178 -7.87 7.68 -19.14
C GLN A 178 -6.86 6.65 -19.66
N GLY A 179 -5.97 6.15 -18.79
CA GLY A 179 -4.96 5.16 -19.15
C GLY A 179 -3.79 5.72 -19.98
N ARG A 180 -3.58 7.03 -19.99
CA ARG A 180 -2.43 7.64 -20.68
C ARG A 180 -1.19 7.53 -19.80
N TRP A 181 -0.08 7.11 -20.42
CA TRP A 181 1.20 6.99 -19.74
C TRP A 181 1.79 8.35 -19.35
N PHE A 182 2.40 8.36 -18.18
CA PHE A 182 3.34 9.40 -17.78
C PHE A 182 4.74 8.78 -17.64
N ASP A 183 5.75 9.56 -17.95
CA ASP A 183 7.16 9.16 -17.73
C ASP A 183 7.50 9.27 -16.23
N ALA A 184 6.82 8.46 -15.43
CA ALA A 184 6.96 8.41 -13.99
C ALA A 184 6.68 6.99 -13.47
N THR A 185 7.37 6.61 -12.40
CA THR A 185 7.07 5.38 -11.67
C THR A 185 5.67 5.45 -11.04
N PRO A 186 4.84 4.40 -11.13
CA PRO A 186 3.55 4.37 -10.45
C PRO A 186 3.70 4.63 -8.95
N GLY A 187 2.72 5.32 -8.36
CA GLY A 187 2.73 5.70 -6.95
C GLY A 187 2.74 7.20 -6.76
N GLY A 188 3.27 7.68 -5.64
CA GLY A 188 3.29 9.10 -5.34
C GLY A 188 3.78 9.43 -3.94
N THR A 189 3.61 10.70 -3.55
CA THR A 189 3.98 11.21 -2.21
C THR A 189 2.72 11.54 -1.42
N LEU A 190 2.69 11.09 -0.17
CA LEU A 190 1.56 11.20 0.74
C LEU A 190 1.99 11.88 2.04
N ARG A 191 1.08 12.63 2.66
CA ARG A 191 1.27 13.13 4.01
C ARG A 191 0.92 12.02 4.99
N ARG A 192 1.86 11.66 5.86
CA ARG A 192 1.71 10.52 6.79
C ARG A 192 0.53 10.71 7.75
N SER A 193 0.37 11.91 8.30
CA SER A 193 -0.72 12.24 9.23
C SER A 193 -2.12 12.04 8.67
N ASP A 194 -2.27 12.02 7.34
CA ASP A 194 -3.58 11.90 6.68
C ASP A 194 -3.99 10.45 6.44
N LEU A 195 -3.17 9.47 6.86
CA LEU A 195 -3.33 8.07 6.43
C LEU A 195 -3.95 7.15 7.47
N ALA A 196 -3.90 7.50 8.76
CA ALA A 196 -4.42 6.65 9.82
C ALA A 196 -5.87 6.20 9.51
N GLY A 197 -6.08 4.88 9.47
CA GLY A 197 -7.36 4.27 9.16
C GLY A 197 -7.84 4.42 7.71
N ARG A 198 -7.03 4.97 6.80
CA ARG A 198 -7.40 5.15 5.39
C ARG A 198 -6.92 4.01 4.50
N THR A 199 -7.44 4.00 3.28
CA THR A 199 -7.00 3.08 2.22
C THR A 199 -6.21 3.86 1.17
N VAL A 200 -5.02 3.35 0.85
CA VAL A 200 -4.23 3.74 -0.33
C VAL A 200 -4.29 2.60 -1.31
N ARG A 201 -4.74 2.86 -2.52
CA ARG A 201 -4.90 1.85 -3.57
C ARG A 201 -4.01 2.15 -4.76
N LEU A 202 -3.24 1.15 -5.16
CA LEU A 202 -2.48 1.16 -6.39
C LEU A 202 -3.23 0.30 -7.41
N THR A 203 -3.72 0.92 -8.48
CA THR A 203 -4.39 0.22 -9.57
C THR A 203 -3.41 0.00 -10.71
N ILE A 204 -3.06 -1.25 -10.99
CA ILE A 204 -2.14 -1.60 -12.06
C ILE A 204 -2.93 -2.24 -13.20
N GLY A 205 -2.94 -1.58 -14.35
CA GLY A 205 -3.52 -2.09 -15.59
C GLY A 205 -2.48 -2.78 -16.47
N SER A 206 -2.94 -3.60 -17.41
CA SER A 206 -2.11 -4.12 -18.50
C SER A 206 -2.29 -3.23 -19.72
N ALA A 207 -1.19 -2.79 -20.32
CA ALA A 207 -1.16 -2.11 -21.60
C ALA A 207 -0.71 -3.07 -22.71
N PRO A 208 -1.03 -2.79 -23.97
CA PRO A 208 -0.55 -3.60 -25.08
C PRO A 208 0.99 -3.67 -25.12
N ASP A 209 1.51 -4.82 -25.48
CA ASP A 209 2.93 -5.04 -25.68
C ASP A 209 3.47 -4.16 -26.82
N VAL A 210 4.68 -3.68 -26.67
CA VAL A 210 5.32 -2.86 -27.70
C VAL A 210 6.74 -3.36 -27.99
N PRO A 211 7.22 -3.24 -29.23
CA PRO A 211 8.61 -3.48 -29.52
C PRO A 211 9.51 -2.53 -28.71
N ALA A 212 10.58 -3.06 -28.12
CA ALA A 212 11.58 -2.21 -27.49
C ALA A 212 12.20 -1.31 -28.54
N THR A 213 12.06 0.01 -28.38
CA THR A 213 12.79 0.97 -29.20
C THR A 213 14.24 0.91 -28.78
N VAL A 214 15.13 0.54 -29.67
CA VAL A 214 16.57 0.68 -29.47
C VAL A 214 16.85 2.21 -29.41
N THR A 215 16.93 2.75 -28.20
CA THR A 215 17.48 4.07 -28.02
C THR A 215 18.95 3.95 -28.35
N ALA A 216 19.33 4.36 -29.55
CA ALA A 216 20.75 4.48 -29.91
C ALA A 216 21.34 5.49 -28.93
N SER A 217 22.09 4.96 -27.96
CA SER A 217 22.94 5.79 -27.09
C SER A 217 23.94 6.48 -28.00
N GLY A 218 23.68 7.74 -28.33
CA GLY A 218 24.63 8.57 -29.04
C GLY A 218 25.94 8.64 -28.22
N GLN A 219 27.01 8.29 -28.89
CA GLN A 219 28.38 8.46 -28.43
C GLN A 219 28.69 9.93 -28.17
#